data_6bc34d0b5581909d305c5aaba7f86d2e
#
_entry.id   6bc34d0b5581909d305c5aaba7f86d2e
#
_cell.length_a   1.000
_cell.length_b   1.000
_cell.length_c   1.000
_cell.angle_alpha   90.00
_cell.angle_beta   90.00
_cell.angle_gamma   90.00
#
_symmetry.space_group_name_H-M   'P 1'
#
loop_
_entity.id
_entity.type
_entity.pdbx_description
1 polymer ?
#
loop_
_entity_poly.entity_id
_entity_poly.type
_entity_poly.pdbx_seq_one_letter_code
_entity_poly.pdbx_strand_id
1 'polypeptide(L)'
;MANLDKAILIAVRAHQNQQDKAGQTYILHPLRLMLKMDSETEMIAAVLHDVVEDSIWTVATLRKQGFSEEVLAVLDCLTRREQETYDEFIERVKLNPTARKIKIADLEDNMAIKRISKPAEKDWERLKKYHRAWLALR
;
A
#
# COMPACT_ATOMS: atom_id res chain seq x y z
N MET A 1 8.88 1.73 21.44
CA MET A 1 8.89 1.35 20.03
C MET A 1 7.45 1.17 19.54
N ALA A 2 7.15 1.70 18.37
CA ALA A 2 5.81 1.56 17.81
C ALA A 2 5.56 0.13 17.35
N ASN A 3 4.37 -0.39 17.65
CA ASN A 3 3.98 -1.76 17.35
C ASN A 3 2.83 -1.81 16.33
N LEU A 4 2.35 -3.00 16.02
CA LEU A 4 1.26 -3.21 15.08
C LEU A 4 -0.03 -2.50 15.52
N ASP A 5 -0.34 -2.52 16.81
CA ASP A 5 -1.55 -1.85 17.33
C ASP A 5 -1.53 -0.37 16.97
N LYS A 6 -0.40 0.29 17.17
CA LYS A 6 -0.23 1.71 16.87
C LYS A 6 -0.33 1.96 15.36
N ALA A 7 0.25 1.08 14.55
CA ALA A 7 0.19 1.18 13.09
C ALA A 7 -1.25 1.08 12.60
N ILE A 8 -2.02 0.13 13.10
CA ILE A 8 -3.44 -0.03 12.74
C ILE A 8 -4.23 1.23 13.13
N LEU A 9 -3.99 1.76 14.32
CA LEU A 9 -4.69 2.97 14.78
C LEU A 9 -4.41 4.16 13.87
N ILE A 10 -3.15 4.35 13.48
CA ILE A 10 -2.77 5.43 12.55
C ILE A 10 -3.44 5.23 11.20
N ALA A 11 -3.43 4.01 10.67
CA ALA A 11 -4.05 3.71 9.37
C ALA A 11 -5.57 3.96 9.40
N VAL A 12 -6.25 3.55 10.48
CA VAL A 12 -7.68 3.79 10.65
C VAL A 12 -7.99 5.28 10.60
N ARG A 13 -7.22 6.08 11.33
CA ARG A 13 -7.42 7.53 11.36
C ARG A 13 -7.08 8.19 10.03
N ALA A 14 -6.00 7.75 9.38
CA ALA A 14 -5.57 8.31 8.10
C ALA A 14 -6.58 8.07 6.99
N HIS A 15 -7.22 6.90 6.97
CA HIS A 15 -8.16 6.50 5.93
C HIS A 15 -9.63 6.69 6.33
N GLN A 16 -9.88 7.38 7.44
CA GLN A 16 -11.23 7.60 7.94
C GLN A 16 -12.09 8.30 6.89
N ASN A 17 -13.29 7.76 6.65
CA ASN A 17 -14.26 8.28 5.67
C ASN A 17 -13.83 8.12 4.20
N GLN A 18 -12.73 7.43 3.94
CA GLN A 18 -12.30 7.13 2.58
C GLN A 18 -12.96 5.83 2.12
N GLN A 19 -13.35 5.77 0.84
CA GLN A 19 -13.90 4.58 0.22
C GLN A 19 -13.02 4.11 -0.92
N ASP A 20 -13.03 2.81 -1.18
CA ASP A 20 -12.34 2.25 -2.34
C ASP A 20 -13.20 2.39 -3.60
N LYS A 21 -12.71 1.90 -4.74
CA LYS A 21 -13.39 2.02 -6.03
C LYS A 21 -14.66 1.17 -6.13
N ALA A 22 -14.83 0.22 -5.23
CA ALA A 22 -16.04 -0.58 -5.11
C ALA A 22 -17.03 0.01 -4.10
N GLY A 23 -16.72 1.16 -3.51
CA GLY A 23 -17.58 1.84 -2.52
C GLY A 23 -17.48 1.29 -1.11
N GLN A 24 -16.50 0.41 -0.85
CA GLN A 24 -16.28 -0.14 0.48
C GLN A 24 -15.38 0.78 1.31
N THR A 25 -15.48 0.66 2.63
CA THR A 25 -14.61 1.36 3.57
C THR A 25 -13.15 1.06 3.24
N TYR A 26 -12.36 2.10 2.97
CA TYR A 26 -10.99 1.94 2.45
C TYR A 26 -10.08 1.13 3.36
N ILE A 27 -10.23 1.26 4.69
CA ILE A 27 -9.36 0.56 5.64
C ILE A 27 -9.31 -0.96 5.42
N LEU A 28 -10.35 -1.53 4.82
CA LEU A 28 -10.38 -2.97 4.54
C LEU A 28 -9.25 -3.40 3.62
N HIS A 29 -8.85 -2.54 2.67
CA HIS A 29 -7.75 -2.83 1.75
C HIS A 29 -6.41 -3.01 2.46
N PRO A 30 -5.89 -2.03 3.23
CA PRO A 30 -4.64 -2.26 3.95
C PRO A 30 -4.74 -3.37 5.00
N LEU A 31 -5.92 -3.60 5.59
CA LEU A 31 -6.09 -4.72 6.52
C LEU A 31 -5.96 -6.07 5.81
N ARG A 32 -6.52 -6.21 4.59
CA ARG A 32 -6.37 -7.44 3.82
C ARG A 32 -4.91 -7.72 3.48
N LEU A 33 -4.15 -6.69 3.12
CA LEU A 33 -2.72 -6.81 2.84
C LEU A 33 -1.95 -7.24 4.09
N MET A 34 -2.26 -6.60 5.21
CA MET A 34 -1.64 -6.92 6.51
C MET A 34 -1.80 -8.41 6.84
N LEU A 35 -3.01 -8.95 6.65
CA LEU A 35 -3.30 -10.35 6.98
C LEU A 35 -2.59 -11.34 6.07
N LYS A 36 -2.04 -10.92 4.94
CA LYS A 36 -1.26 -11.76 4.03
C LYS A 36 0.23 -11.79 4.37
N MET A 37 0.67 -10.99 5.35
CA MET A 37 2.08 -10.90 5.70
C MET A 37 2.47 -11.93 6.76
N ASP A 38 3.78 -12.23 6.82
CA ASP A 38 4.30 -13.33 7.64
C ASP A 38 5.00 -12.87 8.92
N SER A 39 5.28 -11.58 9.08
CA SER A 39 5.94 -11.04 10.26
C SER A 39 5.28 -9.75 10.71
N GLU A 40 5.52 -9.36 11.97
CA GLU A 40 4.96 -8.11 12.49
C GLU A 40 5.50 -6.91 11.73
N THR A 41 6.79 -6.90 11.39
CA THR A 41 7.41 -5.82 10.61
C THR A 41 6.72 -5.67 9.26
N GLU A 42 6.48 -6.78 8.56
CA GLU A 42 5.77 -6.76 7.28
C GLU A 42 4.33 -6.28 7.44
N MET A 43 3.65 -6.73 8.48
CA MET A 43 2.27 -6.33 8.77
C MET A 43 2.16 -4.83 9.02
N ILE A 44 3.10 -4.27 9.79
CA ILE A 44 3.15 -2.83 10.06
C ILE A 44 3.32 -2.05 8.75
N ALA A 45 4.28 -2.44 7.93
CA ALA A 45 4.52 -1.78 6.66
C ALA A 45 3.32 -1.90 5.71
N ALA A 46 2.68 -3.07 5.68
CA ALA A 46 1.52 -3.29 4.81
C ALA A 46 0.32 -2.42 5.21
N VAL A 47 0.01 -2.33 6.51
CA VAL A 47 -1.13 -1.54 6.97
C VAL A 47 -0.89 -0.04 6.81
N LEU A 48 0.37 0.39 6.77
CA LEU A 48 0.75 1.79 6.61
C LEU A 48 1.08 2.17 5.16
N HIS A 49 1.02 1.23 4.21
CA HIS A 49 1.61 1.44 2.88
C HIS A 49 1.08 2.66 2.11
N ASP A 50 -0.19 3.04 2.29
CA ASP A 50 -0.80 4.19 1.62
C ASP A 50 -0.94 5.42 2.52
N VAL A 51 -0.54 5.33 3.78
CA VAL A 51 -0.75 6.42 4.75
C VAL A 51 0.00 7.69 4.33
N VAL A 52 1.23 7.52 3.83
CA VAL A 52 2.06 8.67 3.42
C VAL A 52 1.49 9.36 2.19
N GLU A 53 0.97 8.61 1.21
CA GLU A 53 0.39 9.20 0.00
C GLU A 53 -0.99 9.81 0.24
N ASP A 54 -1.81 9.19 1.10
CA ASP A 54 -3.22 9.53 1.23
C ASP A 54 -3.55 10.43 2.41
N SER A 55 -2.57 10.82 3.22
CA SER A 55 -2.82 11.62 4.42
C SER A 55 -1.71 12.61 4.68
N ILE A 56 -1.82 13.33 5.80
CA ILE A 56 -0.81 14.30 6.23
C ILE A 56 0.45 13.65 6.82
N TRP A 57 0.42 12.34 7.07
CA TRP A 57 1.57 11.63 7.62
C TRP A 57 2.74 11.60 6.64
N THR A 58 3.94 11.79 7.17
CA THR A 58 5.19 11.68 6.41
C THR A 58 6.09 10.63 7.05
N VAL A 59 7.13 10.21 6.32
CA VAL A 59 8.15 9.32 6.89
C VAL A 59 8.74 9.94 8.17
N ALA A 60 8.98 11.25 8.16
CA ALA A 60 9.53 11.95 9.33
C ALA A 60 8.60 11.91 10.54
N THR A 61 7.29 12.13 10.33
CA THR A 61 6.35 12.10 11.45
C THR A 61 6.12 10.67 11.96
N LEU A 62 6.18 9.69 11.08
CA LEU A 62 6.11 8.28 11.49
C LEU A 62 7.37 7.89 12.28
N ARG A 63 8.55 8.41 11.91
CA ARG A 63 9.78 8.19 12.67
C ARG A 63 9.62 8.69 14.10
N LYS A 64 9.02 9.86 14.29
CA LYS A 64 8.77 10.42 15.61
C LYS A 64 7.82 9.57 16.45
N GLN A 65 6.96 8.80 15.80
CA GLN A 65 6.07 7.87 16.50
C GLN A 65 6.77 6.59 16.96
N GLY A 66 8.02 6.38 16.55
CA GLY A 66 8.84 5.25 17.02
C GLY A 66 8.89 4.05 16.08
N PHE A 67 8.47 4.20 14.83
CA PHE A 67 8.59 3.11 13.85
C PHE A 67 10.04 2.92 13.45
N SER A 68 10.41 1.66 13.18
CA SER A 68 11.80 1.29 12.87
C SER A 68 12.23 1.84 11.49
N GLU A 69 13.54 2.02 11.32
CA GLU A 69 14.07 2.46 10.04
C GLU A 69 13.79 1.44 8.93
N GLU A 70 13.73 0.14 9.29
CA GLU A 70 13.35 -0.91 8.34
C GLU A 70 11.95 -0.67 7.78
N VAL A 71 10.97 -0.41 8.65
CA VAL A 71 9.59 -0.09 8.23
C VAL A 71 9.57 1.19 7.39
N LEU A 72 10.27 2.24 7.84
CA LEU A 72 10.27 3.52 7.15
C LEU A 72 10.89 3.43 5.76
N ALA A 73 11.94 2.62 5.59
CA ALA A 73 12.56 2.38 4.28
C ALA A 73 11.57 1.70 3.33
N VAL A 74 10.80 0.74 3.82
CA VAL A 74 9.77 0.07 3.02
C VAL A 74 8.71 1.07 2.58
N LEU A 75 8.23 1.91 3.50
CA LEU A 75 7.20 2.91 3.20
C LEU A 75 7.70 3.94 2.19
N ASP A 76 8.95 4.35 2.29
CA ASP A 76 9.55 5.26 1.31
C ASP A 76 9.58 4.64 -0.09
N CYS A 77 9.93 3.35 -0.18
CA CYS A 77 9.89 2.61 -1.45
C CYS A 77 8.48 2.50 -2.02
N LEU A 78 7.47 2.41 -1.16
CA LEU A 78 6.07 2.24 -1.58
C LEU A 78 5.37 3.57 -1.87
N THR A 79 6.04 4.70 -1.66
CA THR A 79 5.50 6.02 -1.92
C THR A 79 6.07 6.54 -3.23
N ARG A 80 5.19 6.74 -4.22
CA ARG A 80 5.59 7.23 -5.54
C ARG A 80 6.05 8.69 -5.44
N ARG A 81 7.16 8.99 -6.11
CA ARG A 81 7.69 10.35 -6.17
C ARG A 81 7.03 11.15 -7.28
N GLU A 82 6.98 12.47 -7.09
CA GLU A 82 6.23 13.38 -7.96
C GLU A 82 6.65 13.31 -9.43
N GLN A 83 7.96 13.21 -9.69
CA GLN A 83 8.50 13.21 -11.05
C GLN A 83 8.77 11.81 -11.60
N GLU A 84 8.39 10.81 -10.86
CA GLU A 84 8.63 9.40 -11.20
C GLU A 84 7.47 8.87 -12.05
N THR A 85 7.80 8.21 -13.18
CA THR A 85 6.76 7.48 -13.92
C THR A 85 6.33 6.26 -13.11
N TYR A 86 5.18 5.70 -13.43
CA TYR A 86 4.70 4.51 -12.75
C TYR A 86 5.70 3.34 -12.92
N ASP A 87 6.24 3.17 -14.13
CA ASP A 87 7.21 2.10 -14.39
C ASP A 87 8.51 2.29 -13.60
N GLU A 88 8.99 3.53 -13.48
CA GLU A 88 10.16 3.85 -12.67
C GLU A 88 9.91 3.57 -11.19
N PHE A 89 8.72 3.91 -10.71
CA PHE A 89 8.29 3.60 -9.35
C PHE A 89 8.35 2.09 -9.10
N ILE A 90 7.77 1.28 -10.00
CA ILE A 90 7.76 -0.17 -9.87
C ILE A 90 9.19 -0.75 -9.87
N GLU A 91 10.08 -0.24 -10.72
CA GLU A 91 11.47 -0.68 -10.74
C GLU A 91 12.17 -0.39 -9.41
N ARG A 92 11.87 0.76 -8.79
CA ARG A 92 12.42 1.11 -7.49
C ARG A 92 11.88 0.23 -6.37
N VAL A 93 10.57 -0.06 -6.39
CA VAL A 93 9.94 -0.99 -5.43
C VAL A 93 10.60 -2.37 -5.48
N LYS A 94 10.94 -2.82 -6.68
CA LYS A 94 11.55 -4.13 -6.91
C LYS A 94 12.84 -4.34 -6.12
N LEU A 95 13.56 -3.27 -5.79
CA LEU A 95 14.86 -3.34 -5.11
C LEU A 95 14.75 -3.67 -3.61
N ASN A 96 13.60 -3.48 -3.00
CA ASN A 96 13.39 -3.78 -1.58
C ASN A 96 12.47 -5.01 -1.47
N PRO A 97 12.98 -6.14 -0.96
CA PRO A 97 12.19 -7.39 -0.93
C PRO A 97 10.85 -7.27 -0.20
N THR A 98 10.80 -6.54 0.92
CA THR A 98 9.57 -6.35 1.69
C THR A 98 8.60 -5.44 0.93
N ALA A 99 9.08 -4.33 0.37
CA ALA A 99 8.24 -3.45 -0.44
C ALA A 99 7.68 -4.19 -1.65
N ARG A 100 8.50 -4.99 -2.31
CA ARG A 100 8.09 -5.82 -3.44
C ARG A 100 6.95 -6.77 -3.06
N LYS A 101 7.09 -7.47 -1.93
CA LYS A 101 6.07 -8.39 -1.42
C LYS A 101 4.75 -7.67 -1.15
N ILE A 102 4.81 -6.53 -0.50
CA ILE A 102 3.62 -5.74 -0.17
C ILE A 102 2.97 -5.22 -1.45
N LYS A 103 3.77 -4.71 -2.40
CA LYS A 103 3.22 -4.19 -3.66
C LYS A 103 2.55 -5.27 -4.50
N ILE A 104 3.10 -6.49 -4.51
CA ILE A 104 2.44 -7.63 -5.17
C ILE A 104 1.07 -7.88 -4.56
N ALA A 105 0.97 -7.93 -3.22
CA ALA A 105 -0.31 -8.12 -2.53
C ALA A 105 -1.28 -6.96 -2.81
N ASP A 106 -0.77 -5.73 -2.84
CA ASP A 106 -1.53 -4.53 -3.16
C ASP A 106 -2.14 -4.61 -4.57
N LEU A 107 -1.32 -4.99 -5.56
CA LEU A 107 -1.77 -5.14 -6.93
C LEU A 107 -2.82 -6.26 -7.05
N GLU A 108 -2.59 -7.39 -6.40
CA GLU A 108 -3.55 -8.50 -6.43
C GLU A 108 -4.89 -8.12 -5.83
N ASP A 109 -4.88 -7.38 -4.73
CA ASP A 109 -6.12 -6.89 -4.12
C ASP A 109 -6.84 -5.90 -5.03
N ASN A 110 -6.08 -5.00 -5.67
CA ASN A 110 -6.64 -4.00 -6.58
C ASN A 110 -7.13 -4.61 -7.91
N MET A 111 -6.63 -5.78 -8.29
CA MET A 111 -7.10 -6.49 -9.48
C MET A 111 -8.33 -7.37 -9.22
N ALA A 112 -8.83 -7.41 -7.99
CA ALA A 112 -9.98 -8.21 -7.64
C ALA A 112 -11.27 -7.56 -8.16
N ILE A 113 -11.47 -7.61 -9.46
CA ILE A 113 -12.54 -6.94 -10.19
C ILE A 113 -13.95 -7.42 -9.78
N LYS A 114 -14.03 -8.60 -9.17
CA LYS A 114 -15.31 -9.17 -8.70
C LYS A 114 -16.03 -8.31 -7.67
N ARG A 115 -15.31 -7.36 -7.03
CA ARG A 115 -15.90 -6.44 -6.07
C ARG A 115 -16.59 -5.25 -6.74
N ILE A 116 -16.40 -5.07 -8.04
CA ILE A 116 -16.97 -3.96 -8.80
C ILE A 116 -18.22 -4.47 -9.50
N SER A 117 -19.38 -3.92 -9.15
CA SER A 117 -20.67 -4.40 -9.70
C SER A 117 -20.83 -4.10 -11.19
N LYS A 118 -20.31 -2.96 -11.66
CA LYS A 118 -20.39 -2.56 -13.08
C LYS A 118 -19.04 -1.99 -13.52
N PRO A 119 -18.12 -2.85 -13.98
CA PRO A 119 -16.81 -2.36 -14.44
C PRO A 119 -16.97 -1.41 -15.63
N ALA A 120 -16.28 -0.26 -15.55
CA ALA A 120 -16.22 0.73 -16.62
C ALA A 120 -14.89 0.60 -17.37
N GLU A 121 -14.75 1.31 -18.49
CA GLU A 121 -13.51 1.29 -19.28
C GLU A 121 -12.28 1.64 -18.44
N LYS A 122 -12.41 2.63 -17.55
CA LYS A 122 -11.31 3.01 -16.65
C LYS A 122 -10.87 1.88 -15.72
N ASP A 123 -11.78 0.98 -15.36
CA ASP A 123 -11.45 -0.16 -14.51
C ASP A 123 -10.60 -1.18 -15.27
N TRP A 124 -10.91 -1.41 -16.55
CA TRP A 124 -10.13 -2.28 -17.41
C TRP A 124 -8.74 -1.71 -17.68
N GLU A 125 -8.64 -0.39 -17.88
CA GLU A 125 -7.35 0.27 -18.09
C GLU A 125 -6.46 0.16 -16.85
N ARG A 126 -7.04 0.32 -15.64
CA ARG A 126 -6.30 0.12 -14.39
C ARG A 126 -5.84 -1.33 -14.25
N LEU A 127 -6.71 -2.28 -14.60
CA LEU A 127 -6.36 -3.71 -14.54
C LEU A 127 -5.15 -4.01 -15.40
N LYS A 128 -5.08 -3.48 -16.62
CA LYS A 128 -3.93 -3.67 -17.50
C LYS A 128 -2.66 -3.12 -16.88
N LYS A 129 -2.73 -1.91 -16.32
CA LYS A 129 -1.60 -1.24 -15.67
C LYS A 129 -1.10 -2.05 -14.46
N TYR A 130 -2.00 -2.50 -13.62
CA TYR A 130 -1.65 -3.28 -12.43
C TYR A 130 -1.10 -4.66 -12.79
N HIS A 131 -1.67 -5.32 -13.78
CA HIS A 131 -1.19 -6.62 -14.23
C HIS A 131 0.23 -6.52 -14.78
N ARG A 132 0.53 -5.48 -15.56
CA ARG A 132 1.88 -5.24 -16.06
C ARG A 132 2.88 -5.05 -14.92
N ALA A 133 2.51 -4.25 -13.91
CA ALA A 133 3.35 -4.04 -12.74
C ALA A 133 3.55 -5.35 -11.96
N TRP A 134 2.51 -6.12 -11.80
CA TRP A 134 2.56 -7.41 -11.10
C TRP A 134 3.53 -8.38 -11.80
N LEU A 135 3.48 -8.44 -13.12
CA LEU A 135 4.42 -9.26 -13.88
C LEU A 135 5.87 -8.81 -13.69
N ALA A 136 6.11 -7.51 -13.60
CA ALA A 136 7.45 -6.97 -13.40
C ALA A 136 8.02 -7.28 -12.01
N LEU A 137 7.14 -7.39 -11.00
CA LEU A 137 7.54 -7.60 -9.60
C LEU A 137 7.66 -9.08 -9.22
N ARG A 138 6.99 -9.94 -9.91
CA ARG A 138 6.86 -11.35 -9.59
C ARG A 138 8.09 -12.19 -9.90
#